data_584c67658ecd9f410d104a01a9a62020
#
_entry.id   584c67658ecd9f410d104a01a9a62020
#
_cell.length_a   1.000
_cell.length_b   1.000
_cell.length_c   1.000
_cell.angle_alpha   90.00
_cell.angle_beta   90.00
_cell.angle_gamma   90.00
#
_symmetry.space_group_name_H-M   'P 1'
#
loop_
_entity.id
_entity.type
_entity.pdbx_description
1 polymer ?
#
loop_
_entity_poly.entity_id
_entity_poly.type
_entity_poly.pdbx_seq_one_letter_code
_entity_poly.pdbx_strand_id
1 'polypeptide(L)'
;MDTPTPAPIRVYSGPLCSGCLEVKSYLTAHGLPFEERNIRADMATMIEFRRKGYEILPVIELGPTVIREYESLDQLETALRAGGYI
;
A
#
# COMPACT_ATOMS: atom_id res chain seq x y z
N MET A 1 -19.01 22.91 -1.90
CA MET A 1 -18.51 22.00 -0.87
C MET A 1 -17.55 21.01 -1.50
N ASP A 2 -16.36 20.95 -1.00
CA ASP A 2 -15.34 20.08 -1.60
C ASP A 2 -15.56 18.64 -1.15
N THR A 3 -15.43 17.72 -2.10
CA THR A 3 -15.44 16.31 -1.79
C THR A 3 -14.13 15.99 -1.04
N PRO A 4 -14.19 15.29 0.10
CA PRO A 4 -12.97 14.94 0.81
C PRO A 4 -12.04 14.14 -0.08
N THR A 5 -10.77 14.52 -0.12
CA THR A 5 -9.76 13.77 -0.83
C THR A 5 -9.47 12.48 -0.05
N PRO A 6 -9.41 11.31 -0.69
CA PRO A 6 -9.03 10.09 0.01
C PRO A 6 -7.63 10.24 0.62
N ALA A 7 -7.39 9.52 1.71
CA ALA A 7 -6.09 9.53 2.37
C ALA A 7 -5.00 9.05 1.40
N PRO A 8 -3.76 9.52 1.55
CA PRO A 8 -2.66 9.06 0.71
C PRO A 8 -2.48 7.55 0.81
N ILE A 9 -2.14 6.94 -0.33
CA ILE A 9 -1.84 5.52 -0.40
C ILE A 9 -0.35 5.34 -0.08
N ARG A 10 -0.06 4.39 0.79
CA ARG A 10 1.33 4.05 1.12
C ARG A 10 1.54 2.55 0.93
N VAL A 11 2.61 2.18 0.24
CA VAL A 11 2.94 0.79 -0.01
C VAL A 11 4.29 0.48 0.60
N TYR A 12 4.31 -0.41 1.58
CA TYR A 12 5.57 -0.94 2.11
C TYR A 12 6.02 -2.08 1.20
N SER A 13 7.22 -1.99 0.71
CA SER A 13 7.76 -2.94 -0.26
C SER A 13 9.16 -3.40 0.12
N GLY A 14 9.69 -4.36 -0.62
CA GLY A 14 11.03 -4.85 -0.45
C GLY A 14 11.49 -5.60 -1.70
N PRO A 15 12.75 -6.06 -1.72
CA PRO A 15 13.27 -6.81 -2.85
C PRO A 15 12.62 -8.20 -2.95
N LEU A 16 12.63 -8.77 -4.14
CA LEU A 16 12.12 -10.11 -4.40
C LEU A 16 10.67 -10.31 -3.94
N CYS A 17 9.87 -9.27 -4.08
CA CYS A 17 8.47 -9.32 -3.68
C CYS A 17 7.59 -9.14 -4.92
N SER A 18 7.08 -10.26 -5.44
CA SER A 18 6.21 -10.21 -6.63
C SER A 18 4.90 -9.49 -6.34
N GLY A 19 4.33 -9.68 -5.16
CA GLY A 19 3.11 -8.97 -4.75
C GLY A 19 3.31 -7.47 -4.69
N CYS A 20 4.50 -7.02 -4.28
CA CYS A 20 4.81 -5.59 -4.25
C CYS A 20 4.80 -5.01 -5.66
N LEU A 21 5.41 -5.71 -6.61
CA LEU A 21 5.43 -5.28 -8.01
C LEU A 21 4.03 -5.24 -8.59
N GLU A 22 3.22 -6.25 -8.27
CA GLU A 22 1.85 -6.34 -8.75
C GLU A 22 1.01 -5.15 -8.26
N VAL A 23 1.11 -4.84 -6.96
CA VAL A 23 0.38 -3.72 -6.36
C VAL A 23 0.81 -2.40 -6.98
N LYS A 24 2.12 -2.18 -7.09
CA LYS A 24 2.63 -0.93 -7.66
C LYS A 24 2.20 -0.75 -9.11
N SER A 25 2.24 -1.82 -9.89
CA SER A 25 1.82 -1.77 -11.29
C SER A 25 0.33 -1.47 -11.41
N TYR A 26 -0.49 -2.08 -10.56
CA TYR A 26 -1.93 -1.84 -10.54
C TYR A 26 -2.24 -0.37 -10.23
N LEU A 27 -1.63 0.17 -9.17
CA LEU A 27 -1.87 1.55 -8.78
C LEU A 27 -1.44 2.52 -9.87
N THR A 28 -0.28 2.26 -10.48
CA THR A 28 0.22 3.10 -11.57
C THR A 28 -0.72 3.05 -12.78
N ALA A 29 -1.19 1.87 -13.15
CA ALA A 29 -2.09 1.70 -14.29
C ALA A 29 -3.41 2.42 -14.08
N HIS A 30 -3.85 2.58 -12.84
CA HIS A 30 -5.08 3.28 -12.51
C HIS A 30 -4.88 4.76 -12.23
N GLY A 31 -3.67 5.27 -12.44
CA GLY A 31 -3.37 6.69 -12.21
C GLY A 31 -3.46 7.10 -10.75
N LEU A 32 -3.27 6.16 -9.83
CA LEU A 32 -3.36 6.43 -8.40
C LEU A 32 -1.97 6.67 -7.83
N PRO A 33 -1.66 7.90 -7.40
CA PRO A 33 -0.36 8.17 -6.79
C PRO A 33 -0.24 7.46 -5.45
N PHE A 34 0.96 7.00 -5.14
CA PHE A 34 1.24 6.33 -3.88
C PHE A 34 2.66 6.62 -3.43
N GLU A 35 2.88 6.50 -2.14
CA GLU A 35 4.23 6.59 -1.56
C GLU A 35 4.76 5.18 -1.38
N GLU A 36 5.90 4.91 -1.98
CA GLU A 36 6.56 3.62 -1.77
C GLU A 36 7.54 3.74 -0.61
N ARG A 37 7.41 2.82 0.35
CA ARG A 37 8.31 2.73 1.49
C ARG A 37 9.02 1.39 1.44
N ASN A 38 10.23 1.38 0.87
CA ASN A 38 11.01 0.16 0.74
C ASN A 38 11.77 -0.09 2.04
N ILE A 39 11.47 -1.21 2.69
CA ILE A 39 12.05 -1.53 4.00
C ILE A 39 13.55 -1.84 3.93
N ARG A 40 14.08 -2.03 2.72
CA ARG A 40 15.52 -2.28 2.53
C ARG A 40 16.26 -1.01 2.09
N ALA A 41 15.53 0.05 1.76
CA ALA A 41 16.14 1.29 1.31
C ALA A 41 16.75 2.09 2.46
N ASP A 42 16.11 2.06 3.64
CA ASP A 42 16.65 2.74 4.80
C ASP A 42 16.16 2.09 6.09
N MET A 43 16.96 2.27 7.14
CA MET A 43 16.71 1.70 8.45
C MET A 43 15.44 2.25 9.10
N ALA A 44 15.17 3.53 8.90
CA ALA A 44 14.00 4.16 9.50
C ALA A 44 12.71 3.52 9.00
N THR A 45 12.65 3.18 7.72
CA THR A 45 11.48 2.52 7.14
C THR A 45 11.31 1.12 7.73
N MET A 46 12.38 0.38 7.91
CA MET A 46 12.32 -0.95 8.51
C MET A 46 11.82 -0.86 9.95
N ILE A 47 12.31 0.10 10.71
CA ILE A 47 11.88 0.30 12.10
C ILE A 47 10.40 0.65 12.16
N GLU A 48 9.97 1.56 11.30
CA GLU A 48 8.56 1.96 11.20
C GLU A 48 7.67 0.77 10.91
N PHE A 49 8.07 -0.05 9.94
CA PHE A 49 7.34 -1.25 9.53
C PHE A 49 7.17 -2.19 10.73
N ARG A 50 8.23 -2.45 11.45
CA ARG A 50 8.20 -3.34 12.62
C ARG A 50 7.40 -2.77 13.77
N ARG A 51 7.50 -1.47 14.01
CA ARG A 51 6.75 -0.81 15.08
C ARG A 51 5.24 -0.91 14.85
N LYS A 52 4.82 -0.90 13.59
CA LYS A 52 3.41 -1.04 13.25
C LYS A 52 2.92 -2.49 13.34
N GLY A 53 3.81 -3.41 13.65
CA GLY A 53 3.47 -4.83 13.77
C GLY A 53 3.34 -5.53 12.44
N TYR A 54 3.86 -4.94 11.37
CA TYR A 54 3.80 -5.55 10.05
C TYR A 54 4.88 -6.61 9.90
N GLU A 55 4.56 -7.69 9.24
CA GLU A 55 5.49 -8.82 9.09
C GLU A 55 5.63 -9.30 7.64
N ILE A 56 4.62 -9.07 6.82
CA ILE A 56 4.55 -9.60 5.45
C ILE A 56 4.47 -8.45 4.47
N LEU A 57 5.19 -8.57 3.35
CA LEU A 57 5.12 -7.61 2.24
C LEU A 57 4.23 -8.15 1.13
N PRO A 58 3.53 -7.29 0.38
CA PRO A 58 3.41 -5.85 0.63
C PRO A 58 2.39 -5.54 1.73
N VAL A 59 2.55 -4.38 2.35
CA VAL A 59 1.51 -3.80 3.21
C VAL A 59 1.02 -2.54 2.53
N ILE A 60 -0.28 -2.41 2.37
CA ILE A 60 -0.88 -1.26 1.71
C ILE A 60 -1.71 -0.48 2.73
N GLU A 61 -1.35 0.77 2.95
CA GLU A 61 -2.10 1.65 3.84
C GLU A 61 -2.98 2.58 3.02
N LEU A 62 -4.27 2.53 3.28
CA LEU A 62 -5.28 3.35 2.62
C LEU A 62 -5.97 4.20 3.69
N GLY A 63 -5.22 5.12 4.30
CA GLY A 63 -5.74 5.86 5.44
C GLY A 63 -5.94 4.93 6.64
N PRO A 64 -7.15 4.88 7.21
CA PRO A 64 -7.41 4.01 8.36
C PRO A 64 -7.50 2.53 8.01
N THR A 65 -7.65 2.21 6.72
CA THR A 65 -7.73 0.83 6.26
C THR A 65 -6.34 0.34 5.88
N VAL A 66 -5.95 -0.82 6.39
CA VAL A 66 -4.63 -1.39 6.11
C VAL A 66 -4.78 -2.81 5.64
N ILE A 67 -4.17 -3.11 4.49
CA ILE A 67 -4.06 -4.49 4.00
C ILE A 67 -2.72 -5.02 4.51
N ARG A 68 -2.76 -5.86 5.53
CA ARG A 68 -1.57 -6.44 6.16
C ARG A 68 -1.17 -7.76 5.55
N GLU A 69 -2.14 -8.49 5.02
CA GLU A 69 -1.93 -9.80 4.44
C GLU A 69 -2.50 -9.78 3.02
N TYR A 70 -1.69 -9.26 2.11
CA TYR A 70 -2.10 -9.14 0.72
C TYR A 70 -2.20 -10.52 0.07
N GLU A 71 -3.31 -10.79 -0.58
CA GLU A 71 -3.54 -12.07 -1.25
C GLU A 71 -3.68 -11.92 -2.76
N SER A 72 -4.41 -10.89 -3.21
CA SER A 72 -4.70 -10.75 -4.62
C SER A 72 -5.09 -9.31 -4.99
N LEU A 73 -5.06 -9.03 -6.29
CA LEU A 73 -5.53 -7.74 -6.79
C LEU A 73 -7.00 -7.50 -6.52
N ASP A 74 -7.81 -8.56 -6.45
CA ASP A 74 -9.22 -8.41 -6.11
C ASP A 74 -9.41 -7.81 -4.72
N GLN A 75 -8.59 -8.25 -3.78
CA GLN A 75 -8.58 -7.70 -2.43
C GLN A 75 -8.23 -6.21 -2.45
N LEU A 76 -7.21 -5.85 -3.19
CA LEU A 76 -6.79 -4.46 -3.33
C LEU A 76 -7.88 -3.62 -3.99
N GLU A 77 -8.48 -4.10 -5.07
CA GLU A 77 -9.54 -3.38 -5.78
C GLU A 77 -10.73 -3.13 -4.85
N THR A 78 -11.15 -4.14 -4.09
CA THR A 78 -12.26 -4.02 -3.16
C THR A 78 -11.98 -2.92 -2.12
N ALA A 79 -10.78 -2.90 -1.58
CA ALA A 79 -10.39 -1.90 -0.59
C ALA A 79 -10.32 -0.49 -1.21
N LEU A 80 -9.84 -0.37 -2.44
CA LEU A 80 -9.77 0.91 -3.13
C LEU A 80 -11.16 1.48 -3.40
N ARG A 81 -12.11 0.62 -3.80
CA ARG A 81 -13.50 1.05 -4.02
C ARG A 81 -14.14 1.49 -2.73
N ALA A 82 -13.94 0.73 -1.65
CA ALA A 82 -14.50 1.06 -0.36
C ALA A 82 -13.95 2.39 0.17
N GLY A 83 -12.70 2.71 -0.16
CA GLY A 83 -12.05 3.94 0.28
C GLY A 83 -12.30 5.14 -0.62
N GLY A 84 -13.02 4.96 -1.73
CA GLY A 84 -13.31 6.06 -2.64
C GLY A 84 -12.17 6.41 -3.59
N TYR A 85 -11.20 5.52 -3.79
CA TYR A 85 -10.08 5.77 -4.71
C TYR A 85 -10.44 5.47 -6.16
N ILE A 86 -11.34 4.56 -6.36
CA ILE A 86 -11.79 4.19 -7.70
C ILE A 86 -13.30 3.97 -7.70
#